data_7a4fc49ac00a511dd449e39acdceef5f
#
_entry.id   7a4fc49ac00a511dd449e39acdceef5f
#
_cell.length_a   1.000
_cell.length_b   1.000
_cell.length_c   1.000
_cell.angle_alpha   90.00
_cell.angle_beta   90.00
_cell.angle_gamma   90.00
#
_symmetry.space_group_name_H-M   'P 1'
#
loop_
_entity.id
_entity.type
_entity.pdbx_description
1 polymer ?
#
loop_
_entity_poly.entity_id
_entity_poly.type
_entity_poly.pdbx_seq_one_letter_code
_entity_poly.pdbx_strand_id
1 'polypeptide(L)'
;AGRFLNIHPSLLPAFPGLHTHRRALEAGCQVVGATVHFVTPQLDHGPIVMQAAVPVHPGDDEHALAARVLKSEHVIYPLAVRWFCEGALELGADGRVRHRGGASQVLI
;
A
#
# COMPACT_ATOMS: atom_id res chain seq x y z
N ALA A 1 14.92 7.86 -8.17
CA ALA A 1 13.63 8.01 -7.52
C ALA A 1 12.53 8.17 -8.55
N GLY A 2 11.34 7.68 -8.28
CA GLY A 2 10.19 7.79 -9.17
C GLY A 2 10.18 6.81 -10.33
N ARG A 3 11.06 5.82 -10.34
CA ARG A 3 11.15 4.85 -11.43
C ARG A 3 10.77 3.43 -11.02
N PHE A 4 10.82 3.11 -9.75
CA PHE A 4 10.51 1.78 -9.26
C PHE A 4 9.35 1.84 -8.28
N LEU A 5 8.41 0.91 -8.44
CA LEU A 5 7.30 0.73 -7.54
C LEU A 5 7.55 -0.49 -6.68
N ASN A 6 7.08 -0.43 -5.45
CA ASN A 6 7.07 -1.55 -4.53
C ASN A 6 5.73 -1.61 -3.82
N ILE A 7 5.36 -2.79 -3.36
CA ILE A 7 4.17 -2.97 -2.53
C ILE A 7 4.59 -3.46 -1.15
N HIS A 8 3.99 -2.88 -0.12
CA HIS A 8 4.25 -3.21 1.27
C HIS A 8 2.94 -3.59 1.96
N PRO A 9 2.90 -4.69 2.72
CA PRO A 9 1.65 -5.21 3.28
C PRO A 9 1.27 -4.51 4.59
N SER A 10 1.18 -3.20 4.56
CA SER A 10 0.62 -2.38 5.64
C SER A 10 0.12 -1.06 5.09
N LEU A 11 -0.65 -0.32 5.88
CA LEU A 11 -1.04 1.05 5.57
C LEU A 11 0.07 1.99 6.01
N LEU A 12 1.09 2.15 5.17
CA LEU A 12 2.20 3.05 5.47
C LEU A 12 1.69 4.47 5.73
N PRO A 13 2.27 5.19 6.66
CA PRO A 13 3.52 4.96 7.39
C PRO A 13 3.43 3.99 8.56
N ALA A 14 2.26 3.37 8.82
CA ALA A 14 2.15 2.38 9.87
C ALA A 14 2.87 1.09 9.49
N PHE A 15 3.50 0.47 10.46
CA PHE A 15 4.16 -0.84 10.35
C PHE A 15 5.12 -0.97 9.17
N PRO A 16 6.15 -0.12 9.06
CA PRO A 16 7.22 -0.38 8.11
C PRO A 16 8.02 -1.62 8.55
N GLY A 17 8.76 -2.21 7.62
CA GLY A 17 9.60 -3.37 7.91
C GLY A 17 8.85 -4.69 7.84
N LEU A 18 9.31 -5.67 8.62
CA LEU A 18 8.84 -7.06 8.56
C LEU A 18 7.68 -7.34 9.53
N HIS A 19 7.02 -8.48 9.34
CA HIS A 19 5.99 -9.02 10.23
C HIS A 19 4.82 -8.05 10.47
N THR A 20 4.38 -7.37 9.41
CA THR A 20 3.36 -6.33 9.52
C THR A 20 2.03 -6.87 10.05
N HIS A 21 1.61 -8.05 9.60
CA HIS A 21 0.32 -8.64 10.01
C HIS A 21 0.32 -8.99 11.49
N ARG A 22 1.39 -9.62 11.97
CA ARG A 22 1.52 -9.95 13.38
C ARG A 22 1.54 -8.70 14.25
N ARG A 23 2.32 -7.70 13.83
CA ARG A 23 2.42 -6.45 14.58
C ARG A 23 1.10 -5.69 14.62
N ALA A 24 0.36 -5.68 13.52
CA ALA A 24 -0.96 -5.06 13.46
C ALA A 24 -1.96 -5.76 14.38
N LEU A 25 -1.95 -7.09 14.40
CA LEU A 25 -2.81 -7.86 15.31
C LEU A 25 -2.45 -7.60 16.77
N GLU A 26 -1.17 -7.58 17.10
CA GLU A 26 -0.71 -7.27 18.46
C GLU A 26 -1.08 -5.86 18.90
N ALA A 27 -1.12 -4.92 17.97
CA ALA A 27 -1.52 -3.54 18.26
C ALA A 27 -3.03 -3.35 18.35
N GLY A 28 -3.82 -4.37 18.03
CA GLY A 28 -5.28 -4.30 18.08
C GLY A 28 -5.91 -3.53 16.92
N CYS A 29 -5.26 -3.47 15.78
CA CYS A 29 -5.79 -2.76 14.62
C CYS A 29 -7.09 -3.39 14.13
N GLN A 30 -8.07 -2.56 13.78
CA GLN A 30 -9.33 -3.01 13.19
C GLN A 30 -9.31 -2.91 11.67
N VAL A 31 -8.42 -2.09 11.13
CA VAL A 31 -8.23 -1.88 9.70
C VAL A 31 -6.73 -1.97 9.41
N VAL A 32 -6.39 -2.75 8.41
CA VAL A 32 -5.03 -2.90 7.89
C VAL A 32 -5.06 -2.73 6.39
N GLY A 33 -4.00 -3.04 5.69
CA GLY A 33 -4.02 -2.99 4.24
C GLY A 33 -2.66 -3.12 3.61
N ALA A 34 -2.55 -2.56 2.42
CA ALA A 34 -1.32 -2.59 1.64
C ALA A 34 -1.09 -1.24 0.97
N THR A 35 0.16 -0.94 0.68
CA THR A 35 0.57 0.33 0.08
C THR A 35 1.49 0.07 -1.10
N VAL A 36 1.16 0.65 -2.25
CA VAL A 36 2.08 0.76 -3.38
C VAL A 36 2.77 2.12 -3.29
N HIS A 37 4.08 2.14 -3.36
CA HIS A 37 4.86 3.36 -3.24
C HIS A 37 6.06 3.34 -4.17
N PHE A 38 6.58 4.51 -4.49
CA PHE A 38 7.86 4.61 -5.18
C PHE A 38 9.00 4.25 -4.23
N VAL A 39 9.98 3.52 -4.77
CA VAL A 39 11.15 3.13 -3.99
C VAL A 39 12.10 4.32 -3.85
N THR A 40 12.57 4.53 -2.62
CA THR A 40 13.59 5.51 -2.29
C THR A 40 14.71 4.83 -1.51
N PRO A 41 15.86 5.49 -1.29
CA PRO A 41 16.92 4.90 -0.46
C PRO A 41 16.48 4.56 0.96
N GLN A 42 15.46 5.24 1.48
CA GLN A 42 14.91 4.96 2.79
C GLN A 42 13.83 3.88 2.68
N LEU A 43 14.00 2.79 3.42
CA LEU A 43 13.09 1.64 3.38
C LEU A 43 11.66 2.06 3.75
N ASP A 44 10.69 1.67 2.92
CA ASP A 44 9.24 1.86 3.14
C ASP A 44 8.83 3.32 3.38
N HIS A 45 9.57 4.29 2.84
CA HIS A 45 9.30 5.72 3.03
C HIS A 45 9.11 6.49 1.73
N GLY A 46 8.98 5.80 0.61
CA GLY A 46 8.77 6.48 -0.68
C GLY A 46 7.36 7.06 -0.81
N PRO A 47 7.16 7.97 -1.78
CA PRO A 47 5.84 8.56 -2.02
C PRO A 47 4.79 7.50 -2.31
N ILE A 48 3.63 7.64 -1.67
CA ILE A 48 2.54 6.66 -1.77
C ILE A 48 1.76 6.88 -3.06
N VAL A 49 1.57 5.80 -3.82
CA VAL A 49 0.79 5.82 -5.06
C VAL A 49 -0.65 5.38 -4.81
N MET A 50 -0.83 4.27 -4.13
CA MET A 50 -2.15 3.70 -3.89
C MET A 50 -2.15 2.85 -2.63
N GLN A 51 -3.26 2.86 -1.92
CA GLN A 51 -3.44 2.04 -0.73
C GLN A 51 -4.75 1.26 -0.81
N ALA A 52 -4.77 0.07 -0.23
CA ALA A 52 -5.97 -0.72 -0.05
C ALA A 52 -6.22 -0.92 1.44
N ALA A 53 -7.45 -0.68 1.87
CA ALA A 53 -7.86 -0.87 3.26
C ALA A 53 -8.64 -2.18 3.38
N VAL A 54 -8.31 -2.98 4.40
CA VAL A 54 -8.82 -4.33 4.60
C VAL A 54 -9.25 -4.48 6.07
N PRO A 55 -10.45 -5.01 6.35
CA PRO A 55 -10.87 -5.19 7.73
C PRO A 55 -10.14 -6.37 8.40
N VAL A 56 -9.93 -6.24 9.69
CA VAL A 56 -9.51 -7.36 10.54
C VAL A 56 -10.77 -8.00 11.09
N HIS A 57 -10.92 -9.32 10.93
CA HIS A 57 -12.07 -10.06 11.43
C HIS A 57 -11.76 -10.65 12.80
N PRO A 58 -12.78 -10.78 13.68
CA PRO A 58 -12.58 -11.49 14.94
C PRO A 58 -12.05 -12.91 14.69
N GLY A 59 -11.04 -13.28 15.45
CA GLY A 59 -10.42 -14.60 15.31
C GLY A 59 -9.36 -14.70 14.21
N ASP A 60 -9.06 -13.62 13.50
CA ASP A 60 -7.97 -13.66 12.52
C ASP A 60 -6.65 -13.95 13.19
N ASP A 61 -5.94 -14.92 12.66
CA ASP A 61 -4.51 -15.09 12.93
C ASP A 61 -3.69 -14.38 11.84
N GLU A 62 -2.39 -14.42 12.00
CA GLU A 62 -1.45 -13.80 11.05
C GLU A 62 -1.65 -14.35 9.64
N HIS A 63 -1.86 -15.66 9.51
CA HIS A 63 -2.03 -16.31 8.22
C HIS A 63 -3.32 -15.89 7.51
N ALA A 64 -4.43 -15.87 8.22
CA ALA A 64 -5.73 -15.46 7.67
C ALA A 64 -5.70 -14.00 7.22
N LEU A 65 -5.11 -13.12 8.02
CA LEU A 65 -5.00 -11.71 7.69
C LEU A 65 -4.10 -11.50 6.48
N ALA A 66 -2.96 -12.16 6.43
CA ALA A 66 -2.04 -12.07 5.30
C ALA A 66 -2.72 -12.48 3.99
N ALA A 67 -3.50 -13.56 4.01
CA ALA A 67 -4.23 -14.03 2.82
C ALA A 67 -5.26 -13.00 2.34
N ARG A 68 -5.95 -12.34 3.27
CA ARG A 68 -6.94 -11.30 2.90
C ARG A 68 -6.25 -10.07 2.33
N VAL A 69 -5.16 -9.62 2.93
CA VAL A 69 -4.39 -8.48 2.43
C VAL A 69 -3.79 -8.79 1.06
N LEU A 70 -3.29 -10.00 0.85
CA LEU A 70 -2.70 -10.41 -0.43
C LEU A 70 -3.70 -10.28 -1.59
N LYS A 71 -4.98 -10.56 -1.38
CA LYS A 71 -6.00 -10.36 -2.41
C LYS A 71 -6.07 -8.91 -2.86
N SER A 72 -6.00 -7.97 -1.94
CA SER A 72 -6.02 -6.55 -2.28
C SER A 72 -4.71 -6.11 -2.94
N GLU A 73 -3.58 -6.70 -2.55
CA GLU A 73 -2.29 -6.42 -3.21
C GLU A 73 -2.35 -6.79 -4.70
N HIS A 74 -2.98 -7.93 -5.01
CA HIS A 74 -3.13 -8.39 -6.40
C HIS A 74 -4.04 -7.50 -7.24
N VAL A 75 -4.82 -6.63 -6.61
CA VAL A 75 -5.65 -5.64 -7.31
C VAL A 75 -4.89 -4.32 -7.48
N ILE A 76 -4.31 -3.79 -6.40
CA ILE A 76 -3.74 -2.44 -6.45
C ILE A 76 -2.37 -2.40 -7.13
N TYR A 77 -1.57 -3.46 -7.02
CA TYR A 77 -0.23 -3.42 -7.60
C TYR A 77 -0.26 -3.38 -9.14
N PRO A 78 -0.99 -4.27 -9.83
CA PRO A 78 -1.10 -4.19 -11.29
C PRO A 78 -1.71 -2.87 -11.76
N LEU A 79 -2.69 -2.33 -11.03
CA LEU A 79 -3.30 -1.06 -11.37
C LEU A 79 -2.31 0.09 -11.26
N ALA A 80 -1.54 0.15 -10.19
CA ALA A 80 -0.52 1.18 -10.00
C ALA A 80 0.56 1.09 -11.08
N VAL A 81 1.00 -0.13 -11.42
CA VAL A 81 1.98 -0.35 -12.50
C VAL A 81 1.43 0.16 -13.83
N ARG A 82 0.17 -0.14 -14.13
CA ARG A 82 -0.47 0.33 -15.37
C ARG A 82 -0.51 1.86 -15.40
N TRP A 83 -0.92 2.51 -14.32
CA TRP A 83 -0.94 3.97 -14.24
C TRP A 83 0.45 4.56 -14.45
N PHE A 84 1.46 3.94 -13.87
CA PHE A 84 2.84 4.38 -14.05
C PHE A 84 3.26 4.28 -15.52
N CYS A 85 3.00 3.15 -16.16
CA CYS A 85 3.36 2.93 -17.55
C CYS A 85 2.60 3.83 -18.52
N GLU A 86 1.37 4.22 -18.18
CA GLU A 86 0.56 5.14 -18.97
C GLU A 86 0.93 6.61 -18.76
N GLY A 87 1.85 6.90 -17.85
CA GLY A 87 2.19 8.29 -17.51
C GLY A 87 1.09 9.00 -16.74
N ALA A 88 0.19 8.25 -16.09
CA ALA A 88 -0.96 8.82 -15.39
C ALA A 88 -0.63 9.34 -13.99
N LEU A 89 0.57 9.08 -13.47
CA LEU A 89 0.98 9.50 -12.14
C LEU A 89 1.82 10.77 -12.21
N GLU A 90 1.58 11.67 -11.28
CA GLU A 90 2.31 12.92 -11.15
C GLU A 90 2.86 13.04 -9.74
N LEU A 91 4.18 13.26 -9.63
CA LEU A 91 4.82 13.54 -8.36
C LEU A 91 4.85 15.06 -8.19
N GLY A 92 4.10 15.56 -7.21
CA GLY A 92 4.02 16.97 -6.93
C GLY A 92 5.25 17.49 -6.18
N ALA A 93 5.39 18.80 -6.16
CA ALA A 93 6.45 19.49 -5.42
C ALA A 93 6.33 19.25 -3.90
N ASP A 94 5.14 18.91 -3.43
CA ASP A 94 4.88 18.58 -2.02
C ASP A 94 5.26 17.13 -1.66
N GLY A 95 5.82 16.37 -2.60
CA GLY A 95 6.20 14.96 -2.39
C GLY A 95 5.04 13.99 -2.50
N ARG A 96 3.86 14.44 -2.88
CA ARG A 96 2.69 13.57 -3.03
C ARG A 96 2.51 13.13 -4.47
N VAL A 97 2.04 11.89 -4.65
CA VAL A 97 1.69 11.35 -5.96
C VAL A 97 0.20 11.51 -6.19
N ARG A 98 -0.16 12.01 -7.37
CA ARG A 98 -1.55 12.16 -7.78
C ARG A 98 -1.78 11.46 -9.11
N HIS A 99 -3.00 10.97 -9.30
CA HIS A 99 -3.46 10.50 -10.60
C HIS A 99 -3.91 11.71 -11.41
N ARG A 100 -3.36 11.90 -12.61
CA ARG A 100 -3.65 13.08 -13.45
C ARG A 100 -5.12 13.20 -13.81
N GLY A 101 -5.80 12.06 -14.00
CA GLY A 101 -7.24 12.04 -14.31
C GLY A 101 -8.15 12.07 -13.08
N GLY A 102 -7.59 12.14 -11.87
CA GLY A 102 -8.39 12.20 -10.65
C GLY A 102 -8.98 10.88 -10.19
N ALA A 103 -8.48 9.73 -10.69
CA ALA A 103 -8.93 8.44 -10.21
C ALA A 103 -8.60 8.26 -8.74
N SER A 104 -9.43 7.52 -8.01
CA SER A 104 -9.20 7.24 -6.59
C SER A 104 -7.92 6.41 -6.41
N GLN A 105 -7.11 6.81 -5.45
CA GLN A 105 -5.88 6.11 -5.07
C GLN A 105 -6.08 5.27 -3.81
N VAL A 106 -7.34 5.00 -3.48
CA VAL A 106 -7.71 4.17 -2.33
C VAL A 106 -8.72 3.11 -2.76
N LEU A 107 -8.43 1.86 -2.42
CA LEU A 107 -9.35 0.73 -2.57
C LEU A 107 -9.87 0.36 -1.18
N ILE A 108 -11.18 0.38 -1.03
CA ILE A 108 -11.82 0.02 0.23
C ILE A 108 -12.75 -1.17 0.03
#